data_8b1758f74a25ffe1a10a22f30a56f588
#
_entry.id   8b1758f74a25ffe1a10a22f30a56f588
#
_cell.length_a   1.000
_cell.length_b   1.000
_cell.length_c   1.000
_cell.angle_alpha   90.00
_cell.angle_beta   90.00
_cell.angle_gamma   90.00
#
_symmetry.space_group_name_H-M   'P 1'
#
loop_
_entity.id
_entity.type
_entity.pdbx_description
1 polymer ?
#
loop_
_entity_poly.entity_id
_entity_poly.type
_entity_poly.pdbx_seq_one_letter_code
_entity_poly.pdbx_strand_id
1 'polypeptide(L)'
;MRFLLIVLLALATALPAAAQLADSLCTYDTCALRYEPQFFGVGLVRGIDGVPVDSGLSEAVSASPRALDYAQTYERTRTPALLTLLGAVILVSVAGSPSEDGPIDLPDGVRLGMTAGAIGLGVVGVSLSFRSQRAQSRAIWYYNQSLVR
;
A
#
# COMPACT_ATOMS: atom_id res chain seq x y z
N MET A 1 -41.71 20.47 11.62
CA MET A 1 -41.09 19.18 11.25
C MET A 1 -40.99 18.92 9.74
N ARG A 2 -41.95 19.29 8.91
CA ARG A 2 -41.91 19.07 7.43
C ARG A 2 -40.82 19.86 6.73
N PHE A 3 -40.50 21.07 7.16
CA PHE A 3 -39.42 21.91 6.58
C PHE A 3 -38.02 21.32 6.80
N LEU A 4 -37.77 20.71 7.96
CA LEU A 4 -36.46 20.12 8.30
C LEU A 4 -36.15 18.90 7.41
N LEU A 5 -37.17 18.13 7.05
CA LEU A 5 -37.03 16.94 6.20
C LEU A 5 -36.69 17.32 4.75
N ILE A 6 -37.26 18.41 4.24
CA ILE A 6 -36.98 18.91 2.89
C ILE A 6 -35.55 19.45 2.77
N VAL A 7 -35.05 20.13 3.80
CA VAL A 7 -33.67 20.64 3.83
C VAL A 7 -32.67 19.48 3.91
N LEU A 8 -32.94 18.44 4.71
CA LEU A 8 -32.09 17.25 4.78
C LEU A 8 -32.06 16.46 3.47
N LEU A 9 -33.22 16.35 2.79
CA LEU A 9 -33.28 15.68 1.47
C LEU A 9 -32.52 16.46 0.40
N ALA A 10 -32.58 17.80 0.41
CA ALA A 10 -31.86 18.65 -0.53
C ALA A 10 -30.33 18.62 -0.30
N LEU A 11 -29.86 18.51 0.96
CA LEU A 11 -28.44 18.31 1.24
C LEU A 11 -27.91 16.95 0.79
N ALA A 12 -28.72 15.89 0.93
CA ALA A 12 -28.31 14.54 0.53
C ALA A 12 -28.14 14.38 -0.99
N THR A 13 -28.84 15.19 -1.80
CA THR A 13 -28.73 15.14 -3.27
C THR A 13 -27.63 16.04 -3.84
N ALA A 14 -27.09 16.98 -3.06
CA ALA A 14 -26.04 17.88 -3.52
C ALA A 14 -24.61 17.26 -3.45
N LEU A 15 -24.38 16.28 -2.59
CA LEU A 15 -23.08 15.63 -2.42
C LEU A 15 -22.56 14.85 -3.65
N PRO A 16 -23.36 14.09 -4.41
CA PRO A 16 -22.84 13.39 -5.57
C PRO A 16 -22.47 14.31 -6.75
N ALA A 17 -23.11 15.47 -6.88
CA ALA A 17 -22.83 16.41 -7.97
C ALA A 17 -21.47 17.12 -7.83
N ALA A 18 -21.04 17.41 -6.61
CA ALA A 18 -19.73 18.01 -6.35
C ALA A 18 -18.57 17.03 -6.63
N ALA A 19 -18.76 15.75 -6.34
CA ALA A 19 -17.78 14.70 -6.65
C ALA A 19 -17.64 14.48 -8.18
N GLN A 20 -18.73 14.54 -8.92
CA GLN A 20 -18.71 14.40 -10.38
C GLN A 20 -18.11 15.61 -11.11
N LEU A 21 -18.25 16.83 -10.56
CA LEU A 21 -17.62 18.04 -11.12
C LEU A 21 -16.10 18.04 -10.92
N ALA A 22 -15.60 17.47 -9.81
CA ALA A 22 -14.17 17.33 -9.59
C ALA A 22 -13.53 16.33 -10.57
N ASP A 23 -14.25 15.28 -10.94
CA ASP A 23 -13.79 14.24 -11.89
C ASP A 23 -13.71 14.77 -13.33
N SER A 24 -14.57 15.71 -13.72
CA SER A 24 -14.62 16.28 -15.08
C SER A 24 -13.44 17.22 -15.41
N LEU A 25 -12.69 17.69 -14.40
CA LEU A 25 -11.51 18.54 -14.55
C LEU A 25 -10.20 17.76 -14.46
N CYS A 26 -10.28 16.44 -14.25
CA CYS A 26 -9.13 15.57 -14.05
C CYS A 26 -8.59 15.12 -15.41
N THR A 27 -7.55 15.79 -15.90
CA THR A 27 -6.79 15.39 -17.09
C THR A 27 -5.61 14.52 -16.70
N TYR A 28 -5.02 13.81 -17.67
CA TYR A 28 -3.81 13.01 -17.42
C TYR A 28 -2.70 13.87 -16.79
N ASP A 29 -2.49 15.08 -17.29
CA ASP A 29 -1.43 15.97 -16.81
C ASP A 29 -1.61 16.43 -15.35
N THR A 30 -2.85 16.56 -14.89
CA THR A 30 -3.16 17.04 -13.53
C THR A 30 -3.40 15.92 -12.52
N CYS A 31 -3.81 14.74 -12.98
CA CYS A 31 -4.32 13.69 -12.10
C CYS A 31 -3.58 12.35 -12.19
N ALA A 32 -2.71 12.14 -13.21
CA ALA A 32 -1.97 10.89 -13.30
C ALA A 32 -1.14 10.64 -12.05
N LEU A 33 -1.19 9.41 -11.56
CA LEU A 33 -0.43 8.98 -10.40
C LEU A 33 0.90 8.37 -10.84
N ARG A 34 1.96 8.70 -10.11
CA ARG A 34 3.29 8.11 -10.29
C ARG A 34 4.03 8.02 -8.96
N TYR A 35 5.08 7.20 -8.92
CA TYR A 35 5.99 7.16 -7.79
C TYR A 35 7.23 8.01 -8.10
N GLU A 36 7.60 8.84 -7.14
CA GLU A 36 8.83 9.62 -7.20
C GLU A 36 9.72 9.32 -6.00
N PRO A 37 11.05 9.28 -6.19
CA PRO A 37 11.97 9.18 -5.08
C PRO A 37 11.84 10.43 -4.21
N GLN A 38 11.70 10.21 -2.90
CA GLN A 38 11.66 11.26 -1.89
C GLN A 38 12.83 11.06 -0.92
N PHE A 39 13.13 12.08 -0.11
CA PHE A 39 14.25 12.02 0.83
C PHE A 39 14.18 10.82 1.77
N PHE A 40 13.00 10.38 2.17
CA PHE A 40 12.75 9.20 3.02
C PHE A 40 12.06 8.07 2.26
N GLY A 41 12.47 7.77 1.02
CA GLY A 41 11.93 6.63 0.27
C GLY A 41 11.25 7.03 -1.03
N VAL A 42 10.12 6.39 -1.33
CA VAL A 42 9.34 6.61 -2.56
C VAL A 42 7.95 7.08 -2.18
N GLY A 43 7.56 8.25 -2.64
CA GLY A 43 6.24 8.84 -2.41
C GLY A 43 5.33 8.71 -3.62
N LEU A 44 4.02 8.61 -3.37
CA LEU A 44 3.00 8.72 -4.41
C LEU A 44 2.75 10.20 -4.70
N VAL A 45 2.83 10.58 -5.97
CA VAL A 45 2.58 11.95 -6.42
C VAL A 45 1.53 11.98 -7.53
N ARG A 46 0.86 13.12 -7.65
CA ARG A 46 -0.20 13.36 -8.62
C ARG A 46 0.20 14.47 -9.60
N GLY A 47 -0.15 14.26 -10.87
CA GLY A 47 0.08 15.22 -11.93
C GLY A 47 1.54 15.40 -12.32
N ILE A 48 1.75 16.25 -13.32
CA ILE A 48 3.08 16.55 -13.86
C ILE A 48 3.93 17.34 -12.85
N ASP A 49 3.28 18.14 -12.01
CA ASP A 49 3.91 18.97 -11.00
C ASP A 49 4.36 18.20 -9.75
N GLY A 50 4.04 16.89 -9.68
CA GLY A 50 4.48 16.02 -8.59
C GLY A 50 3.88 16.35 -7.23
N VAL A 51 2.61 16.74 -7.17
CA VAL A 51 1.94 17.05 -5.90
C VAL A 51 1.86 15.78 -5.03
N PRO A 52 2.41 15.80 -3.81
CA PRO A 52 2.37 14.64 -2.92
C PRO A 52 0.92 14.20 -2.63
N VAL A 53 0.69 12.89 -2.58
CA VAL A 53 -0.59 12.30 -2.20
C VAL A 53 -0.45 11.73 -0.80
N ASP A 54 -1.01 12.42 0.18
CA ASP A 54 -0.96 12.03 1.60
C ASP A 54 -1.98 10.93 1.94
N SER A 55 -2.99 10.76 1.09
CA SER A 55 -3.99 9.68 1.22
C SER A 55 -3.42 8.33 0.79
N GLY A 56 -4.01 7.24 1.30
CA GLY A 56 -3.65 5.88 0.87
C GLY A 56 -3.90 5.64 -0.63
N LEU A 57 -3.25 4.63 -1.19
CA LEU A 57 -3.39 4.30 -2.62
C LEU A 57 -4.84 4.00 -3.00
N SER A 58 -5.59 3.29 -2.15
CA SER A 58 -7.01 2.96 -2.38
C SER A 58 -7.89 4.20 -2.47
N GLU A 59 -7.63 5.21 -1.64
CA GLU A 59 -8.35 6.48 -1.67
C GLU A 59 -8.00 7.27 -2.94
N ALA A 60 -6.71 7.34 -3.29
CA ALA A 60 -6.23 8.06 -4.47
C ALA A 60 -6.81 7.54 -5.79
N VAL A 61 -7.10 6.22 -5.87
CA VAL A 61 -7.62 5.57 -7.10
C VAL A 61 -9.10 5.21 -7.02
N SER A 62 -9.83 5.72 -6.02
CA SER A 62 -11.22 5.36 -5.72
C SER A 62 -12.20 5.56 -6.88
N ALA A 63 -11.94 6.51 -7.77
CA ALA A 63 -12.73 6.78 -8.96
C ALA A 63 -12.68 5.64 -10.01
N SER A 64 -11.66 4.77 -9.96
CA SER A 64 -11.51 3.64 -10.89
C SER A 64 -11.72 2.31 -10.16
N PRO A 65 -12.87 1.61 -10.35
CA PRO A 65 -13.17 0.37 -9.62
C PRO A 65 -12.12 -0.72 -9.81
N ARG A 66 -11.53 -0.80 -11.01
CA ARG A 66 -10.49 -1.78 -11.32
C ARG A 66 -9.15 -1.45 -10.63
N ALA A 67 -8.80 -0.17 -10.58
CA ALA A 67 -7.62 0.29 -9.86
C ALA A 67 -7.78 0.09 -8.35
N LEU A 68 -8.97 0.34 -7.82
CA LEU A 68 -9.31 0.17 -6.41
C LEU A 68 -9.13 -1.28 -5.94
N ASP A 69 -9.55 -2.28 -6.72
CA ASP A 69 -9.37 -3.70 -6.37
C ASP A 69 -7.87 -4.05 -6.19
N TYR A 70 -7.02 -3.58 -7.09
CA TYR A 70 -5.57 -3.76 -6.98
C TYR A 70 -4.96 -2.97 -5.82
N ALA A 71 -5.43 -1.76 -5.55
CA ALA A 71 -4.96 -0.94 -4.43
C ALA A 71 -5.30 -1.61 -3.08
N GLN A 72 -6.50 -2.15 -2.92
CA GLN A 72 -6.89 -2.93 -1.74
C GLN A 72 -6.05 -4.20 -1.59
N THR A 73 -5.73 -4.89 -2.69
CA THR A 73 -4.84 -6.05 -2.67
C THR A 73 -3.44 -5.66 -2.19
N TYR A 74 -2.91 -4.52 -2.64
CA TYR A 74 -1.64 -3.97 -2.18
C TYR A 74 -1.66 -3.71 -0.67
N GLU A 75 -2.65 -2.99 -0.17
CA GLU A 75 -2.76 -2.62 1.25
C GLU A 75 -2.89 -3.86 2.16
N ARG A 76 -3.67 -4.86 1.74
CA ARG A 76 -3.83 -6.12 2.48
C ARG A 76 -2.56 -6.98 2.50
N THR A 77 -1.71 -6.89 1.48
CA THR A 77 -0.50 -7.74 1.36
C THR A 77 0.77 -7.05 1.87
N ARG A 78 0.80 -5.73 1.94
CA ARG A 78 1.97 -4.95 2.36
C ARG A 78 2.37 -5.23 3.81
N THR A 79 1.41 -5.13 4.74
CA THR A 79 1.69 -5.31 6.18
C THR A 79 2.19 -6.72 6.51
N PRO A 80 1.52 -7.82 6.09
CA PRO A 80 2.05 -9.16 6.34
C PRO A 80 3.40 -9.41 5.64
N ALA A 81 3.65 -8.83 4.47
CA ALA A 81 4.96 -8.92 3.82
C ALA A 81 6.08 -8.31 4.68
N LEU A 82 5.85 -7.11 5.22
CA LEU A 82 6.82 -6.44 6.09
C LEU A 82 7.04 -7.22 7.39
N LEU A 83 5.97 -7.71 8.03
CA LEU A 83 6.06 -8.45 9.28
C LEU A 83 6.81 -9.78 9.10
N THR A 84 6.58 -10.51 8.00
CA THR A 84 7.31 -11.76 7.73
C THR A 84 8.78 -11.53 7.45
N LEU A 85 9.14 -10.47 6.72
CA LEU A 85 10.54 -10.10 6.48
C LEU A 85 11.23 -9.67 7.78
N LEU A 86 10.57 -8.85 8.60
CA LEU A 86 11.09 -8.44 9.89
C LEU A 86 11.31 -9.63 10.81
N GLY A 87 10.35 -10.55 10.89
CA GLY A 87 10.45 -11.80 11.64
C GLY A 87 11.63 -12.67 11.18
N ALA A 88 11.85 -12.77 9.87
CA ALA A 88 12.98 -13.49 9.30
C ALA A 88 14.32 -12.87 9.74
N VAL A 89 14.44 -11.53 9.68
CA VAL A 89 15.66 -10.81 10.12
C VAL A 89 15.92 -11.02 11.60
N ILE A 90 14.90 -10.93 12.45
CA ILE A 90 15.05 -11.15 13.90
C ILE A 90 15.54 -12.58 14.17
N LEU A 91 14.92 -13.59 13.53
CA LEU A 91 15.32 -14.99 13.72
C LEU A 91 16.77 -15.24 13.29
N VAL A 92 17.20 -14.69 12.14
CA VAL A 92 18.59 -14.80 11.69
C VAL A 92 19.54 -14.12 12.66
N SER A 93 19.18 -12.94 13.16
CA SER A 93 20.02 -12.19 14.09
C SER A 93 20.22 -12.95 15.40
N VAL A 94 19.17 -13.57 15.94
CA VAL A 94 19.25 -14.36 17.17
C VAL A 94 20.01 -15.68 16.94
N ALA A 95 19.74 -16.38 15.83
CA ALA A 95 20.40 -17.64 15.52
C ALA A 95 21.91 -17.49 15.21
N GLY A 96 22.28 -16.34 14.60
CA GLY A 96 23.66 -16.02 14.22
C GLY A 96 24.52 -15.40 15.33
N SER A 97 23.97 -15.14 16.51
CA SER A 97 24.75 -14.59 17.63
C SER A 97 25.80 -15.61 18.08
N PRO A 98 27.10 -15.21 18.19
CA PRO A 98 28.17 -16.10 18.67
C PRO A 98 27.88 -16.59 20.10
N SER A 99 28.10 -17.88 20.34
CA SER A 99 27.80 -18.52 21.63
C SER A 99 28.74 -18.15 22.76
N GLU A 100 29.97 -17.69 22.45
CA GLU A 100 31.01 -17.47 23.49
C GLU A 100 30.83 -16.20 24.32
N ASP A 101 30.14 -15.17 23.78
CA ASP A 101 29.89 -13.90 24.47
C ASP A 101 28.47 -13.36 24.32
N GLY A 102 27.55 -14.14 23.75
CA GLY A 102 26.16 -13.72 23.50
C GLY A 102 25.27 -13.82 24.73
N PRO A 103 24.26 -12.95 24.86
CA PRO A 103 23.35 -12.95 26.01
C PRO A 103 22.46 -14.21 26.09
N ILE A 104 22.45 -15.06 25.06
CA ILE A 104 21.61 -16.25 24.98
C ILE A 104 22.42 -17.44 24.45
N ASP A 105 22.64 -18.43 25.30
CA ASP A 105 23.23 -19.72 24.92
C ASP A 105 22.08 -20.65 24.42
N LEU A 106 22.01 -20.82 23.10
CA LEU A 106 20.97 -21.64 22.46
C LEU A 106 21.55 -23.00 22.03
N PRO A 107 20.86 -24.10 22.35
CA PRO A 107 21.23 -25.43 21.82
C PRO A 107 21.26 -25.44 20.28
N ASP A 108 22.18 -26.22 19.69
CA ASP A 108 22.38 -26.31 18.24
C ASP A 108 21.10 -26.65 17.47
N GLY A 109 20.25 -27.53 18.02
CA GLY A 109 18.96 -27.88 17.43
C GLY A 109 18.00 -26.69 17.35
N VAL A 110 18.03 -25.79 18.34
CA VAL A 110 17.20 -24.59 18.36
C VAL A 110 17.71 -23.58 17.33
N ARG A 111 19.01 -23.40 17.22
CA ARG A 111 19.65 -22.53 16.22
C ARG A 111 19.30 -22.98 14.79
N LEU A 112 19.40 -24.29 14.53
CA LEU A 112 19.04 -24.85 13.24
C LEU A 112 17.54 -24.61 12.93
N GLY A 113 16.66 -24.83 13.90
CA GLY A 113 15.23 -24.57 13.77
C GLY A 113 14.91 -23.11 13.47
N MET A 114 15.56 -22.18 14.18
CA MET A 114 15.39 -20.73 13.95
C MET A 114 15.89 -20.32 12.56
N THR A 115 17.01 -20.84 12.10
CA THR A 115 17.55 -20.59 10.76
C THR A 115 16.60 -21.09 9.67
N ALA A 116 16.11 -22.33 9.81
CA ALA A 116 15.13 -22.88 8.88
C ALA A 116 13.81 -22.07 8.85
N GLY A 117 13.34 -21.65 10.04
CA GLY A 117 12.18 -20.78 10.19
C GLY A 117 12.39 -19.41 9.53
N ALA A 118 13.58 -18.81 9.69
CA ALA A 118 13.93 -17.54 9.06
C ALA A 118 13.92 -17.64 7.52
N ILE A 119 14.48 -18.72 6.97
CA ILE A 119 14.44 -18.97 5.51
C ILE A 119 12.99 -19.10 5.03
N GLY A 120 12.16 -19.87 5.72
CA GLY A 120 10.74 -20.03 5.39
C GLY A 120 9.99 -18.69 5.39
N LEU A 121 10.13 -17.90 6.46
CA LEU A 121 9.54 -16.57 6.55
C LEU A 121 10.08 -15.62 5.48
N GLY A 122 11.38 -15.69 5.18
CA GLY A 122 12.01 -14.89 4.14
C GLY A 122 11.39 -15.16 2.77
N VAL A 123 11.23 -16.43 2.39
CA VAL A 123 10.60 -16.83 1.12
C VAL A 123 9.15 -16.35 1.03
N VAL A 124 8.37 -16.50 2.11
CA VAL A 124 6.97 -16.03 2.16
C VAL A 124 6.95 -14.50 2.07
N GLY A 125 7.78 -13.81 2.83
CA GLY A 125 7.85 -12.33 2.85
C GLY A 125 8.22 -11.74 1.49
N VAL A 126 9.22 -12.33 0.82
CA VAL A 126 9.62 -11.93 -0.54
C VAL A 126 8.48 -12.17 -1.55
N SER A 127 7.83 -13.32 -1.49
CA SER A 127 6.70 -13.65 -2.37
C SER A 127 5.53 -12.68 -2.21
N LEU A 128 5.19 -12.32 -0.95
CA LEU A 128 4.17 -11.32 -0.64
C LEU A 128 4.58 -9.93 -1.10
N SER A 129 5.86 -9.57 -0.96
CA SER A 129 6.39 -8.28 -1.43
C SER A 129 6.26 -8.13 -2.94
N PHE A 130 6.61 -9.15 -3.71
CA PHE A 130 6.43 -9.14 -5.17
C PHE A 130 4.95 -9.03 -5.57
N ARG A 131 4.07 -9.74 -4.86
CA ARG A 131 2.62 -9.65 -5.10
C ARG A 131 2.10 -8.24 -4.81
N SER A 132 2.54 -7.66 -3.70
CA SER A 132 2.20 -6.30 -3.30
C SER A 132 2.66 -5.27 -4.33
N GLN A 133 3.92 -5.31 -4.75
CA GLN A 133 4.46 -4.39 -5.76
C GLN A 133 3.76 -4.50 -7.12
N ARG A 134 3.43 -5.73 -7.56
CA ARG A 134 2.64 -5.94 -8.79
C ARG A 134 1.24 -5.36 -8.69
N ALA A 135 0.58 -5.52 -7.54
CA ALA A 135 -0.74 -4.95 -7.30
C ALA A 135 -0.69 -3.42 -7.32
N GLN A 136 0.32 -2.83 -6.67
CA GLN A 136 0.57 -1.40 -6.65
C GLN A 136 0.75 -0.82 -8.06
N SER A 137 1.63 -1.40 -8.85
CA SER A 137 1.89 -0.95 -10.24
C SER A 137 0.65 -1.06 -11.12
N ARG A 138 -0.14 -2.13 -10.96
CA ARG A 138 -1.39 -2.32 -11.70
C ARG A 138 -2.47 -1.32 -11.29
N ALA A 139 -2.58 -0.99 -10.00
CA ALA A 139 -3.52 0.02 -9.52
C ALA A 139 -3.27 1.36 -10.22
N ILE A 140 -2.02 1.82 -10.22
CA ILE A 140 -1.64 3.08 -10.87
C ILE A 140 -1.87 3.02 -12.38
N TRP A 141 -1.48 1.91 -13.02
CA TRP A 141 -1.66 1.76 -14.46
C TRP A 141 -3.13 1.83 -14.88
N TYR A 142 -4.03 1.09 -14.20
CA TYR A 142 -5.47 1.12 -14.50
C TYR A 142 -6.10 2.47 -14.21
N TYR A 143 -5.66 3.15 -13.13
CA TYR A 143 -6.11 4.49 -12.83
C TYR A 143 -5.71 5.47 -13.93
N ASN A 144 -4.43 5.52 -14.29
CA ASN A 144 -3.95 6.41 -15.34
C ASN A 144 -4.57 6.11 -16.70
N GLN A 145 -4.85 4.84 -17.01
CA GLN A 145 -5.56 4.46 -18.22
C GLN A 145 -7.01 4.99 -18.24
N SER A 146 -7.66 5.11 -17.09
CA SER A 146 -9.03 5.64 -17.00
C SER A 146 -9.10 7.14 -17.26
N LEU A 147 -7.99 7.89 -17.10
CA LEU A 147 -7.90 9.32 -17.37
C LEU A 147 -7.75 9.67 -18.86
N VAL A 148 -7.37 8.69 -19.69
CA VAL A 148 -7.13 8.89 -21.14
C VAL A 148 -8.39 8.64 -21.97
N ARG A 149 -9.47 8.20 -21.35
CA ARG A 149 -10.77 7.94 -22.02
C ARG A 149 -11.69 9.14 -21.94
#